data_6d62131987e0bffa92a264ded6fbeb73
#
_entry.id   6d62131987e0bffa92a264ded6fbeb73
#
_cell.length_a   1.000
_cell.length_b   1.000
_cell.length_c   1.000
_cell.angle_alpha   90.00
_cell.angle_beta   90.00
_cell.angle_gamma   90.00
#
_symmetry.space_group_name_H-M   'P 1'
#
loop_
_entity.id
_entity.type
_entity.pdbx_description
1 polymer ?
#
loop_
_entity_poly.entity_id
_entity_poly.type
_entity_poly.pdbx_seq_one_letter_code
_entity_poly.pdbx_strand_id
1 'polypeptide(L)'
;VKQNRRCGGRSDEGGHAMPRLTIVTDAWHPQVNGVVRSIETTNRELKTMGVDVSMITPEPFRSVPMPTYPEIRLSLVTPRRIGRMIEAQQPDYVHIATEGPLGLMARRWCVKNNRPFSTTYHTRFPEYVAARLPLPLSWLYAYVRWFHNRGGACMVATESLRRELAAQGLTNLCLWSRGIDTAHFHPREKSDKPFDLPRPIFMTVGRVAVEKNLPAFLDLDLPGSKVVVGDGPARAELQARYPDVHFTGVKHGEDLARAYAEADVFVFPSKTDTFGNTILEALASGVPVAAYPVTGPIDIIPAGSNAGALDYDLRIACIAALQASPQAARRLAETYSWEAATQQFFDNVVEAREQRRRRGLRQRFGIRPHEAESYSTPAAE
;
A
#
# COMPACT_ATOMS: atom_id res chain seq x y z
N VAL A 1 39.99 -14.88 61.06
CA VAL A 1 40.29 -15.09 59.65
C VAL A 1 38.96 -15.44 58.97
N LYS A 2 38.24 -14.46 58.40
CA LYS A 2 37.02 -14.68 57.57
C LYS A 2 37.35 -14.28 56.15
N GLN A 3 37.35 -15.27 55.26
CA GLN A 3 37.49 -15.06 53.79
C GLN A 3 36.26 -14.39 53.19
N ASN A 4 36.46 -13.24 52.59
CA ASN A 4 35.49 -12.52 51.73
C ASN A 4 35.36 -13.29 50.39
N ARG A 5 34.21 -13.88 50.12
CA ARG A 5 33.86 -14.33 48.76
C ARG A 5 33.38 -13.13 47.96
N ARG A 6 34.17 -12.74 46.98
CA ARG A 6 33.78 -11.76 45.92
C ARG A 6 32.67 -12.39 45.07
N CYS A 7 31.52 -11.74 44.99
CA CYS A 7 30.50 -12.00 44.00
C CYS A 7 31.07 -11.62 42.63
N GLY A 8 31.20 -12.62 41.76
CA GLY A 8 31.52 -12.40 40.36
C GLY A 8 30.34 -11.70 39.67
N GLY A 9 30.58 -10.48 39.16
CA GLY A 9 29.66 -9.81 38.30
C GLY A 9 29.48 -10.63 37.02
N ARG A 10 28.26 -11.06 36.74
CA ARG A 10 27.86 -11.48 35.40
C ARG A 10 27.88 -10.23 34.54
N SER A 11 28.80 -10.16 33.61
CA SER A 11 28.74 -9.29 32.44
C SER A 11 27.56 -9.75 31.64
N ASP A 12 26.45 -8.98 31.65
CA ASP A 12 25.38 -9.04 30.66
C ASP A 12 25.93 -8.56 29.33
N GLU A 13 26.61 -9.42 28.59
CA GLU A 13 26.75 -9.32 27.17
C GLU A 13 25.41 -9.78 26.55
N GLY A 14 24.40 -8.96 26.69
CA GLY A 14 23.13 -9.10 25.99
C GLY A 14 23.34 -8.74 24.52
N GLY A 15 23.85 -9.68 23.72
CA GLY A 15 23.70 -9.63 22.28
C GLY A 15 22.20 -9.49 22.00
N HIS A 16 21.78 -8.33 21.48
CA HIS A 16 20.39 -8.13 21.08
C HIS A 16 20.12 -9.10 19.94
N ALA A 17 19.41 -10.19 20.22
CA ALA A 17 18.96 -11.12 19.20
C ALA A 17 18.13 -10.32 18.17
N MET A 18 18.43 -10.50 16.89
CA MET A 18 17.70 -9.82 15.80
C MET A 18 16.20 -10.10 15.97
N PRO A 19 15.35 -9.04 15.92
CA PRO A 19 13.91 -9.23 16.03
C PRO A 19 13.38 -10.06 14.86
N ARG A 20 12.53 -11.04 15.15
CA ARG A 20 11.99 -11.98 14.16
C ARG A 20 10.55 -11.61 13.83
N LEU A 21 10.28 -11.36 12.55
CA LEU A 21 8.97 -11.00 12.03
C LEU A 21 8.48 -12.06 11.04
N THR A 22 7.27 -12.58 11.24
CA THR A 22 6.57 -13.38 10.23
C THR A 22 5.51 -12.54 9.54
N ILE A 23 5.60 -12.44 8.22
CA ILE A 23 4.60 -11.80 7.35
C ILE A 23 3.78 -12.88 6.63
N VAL A 24 2.45 -12.82 6.77
CA VAL A 24 1.51 -13.72 6.07
C VAL A 24 0.79 -12.93 5.00
N THR A 25 0.83 -13.39 3.75
CA THR A 25 0.23 -12.70 2.61
C THR A 25 -0.37 -13.68 1.60
N ASP A 26 -1.55 -13.34 1.05
CA ASP A 26 -2.16 -14.01 -0.12
C ASP A 26 -1.71 -13.37 -1.45
N ALA A 27 -1.20 -12.12 -1.40
CA ALA A 27 -0.66 -11.41 -2.54
C ALA A 27 0.83 -11.71 -2.69
N TRP A 28 1.18 -12.55 -3.65
CA TRP A 28 2.55 -12.96 -3.95
C TRP A 28 2.68 -13.39 -5.42
N HIS A 29 3.89 -13.69 -5.86
CA HIS A 29 4.12 -14.19 -7.22
C HIS A 29 3.19 -15.36 -7.61
N PRO A 30 2.79 -15.46 -8.89
CA PRO A 30 3.17 -14.64 -10.04
C PRO A 30 2.39 -13.32 -10.19
N GLN A 31 1.63 -12.88 -9.18
CA GLN A 31 0.89 -11.61 -9.24
C GLN A 31 1.87 -10.44 -9.32
N VAL A 32 1.63 -9.52 -10.27
CA VAL A 32 2.37 -8.26 -10.40
C VAL A 32 1.42 -7.11 -10.07
N ASN A 33 1.49 -6.64 -8.83
CA ASN A 33 0.65 -5.53 -8.35
C ASN A 33 1.34 -4.72 -7.27
N GLY A 34 0.76 -3.57 -6.90
CA GLY A 34 1.33 -2.66 -5.91
C GLY A 34 1.47 -3.27 -4.50
N VAL A 35 0.65 -4.27 -4.15
CA VAL A 35 0.73 -4.95 -2.84
C VAL A 35 1.98 -5.81 -2.77
N VAL A 36 2.21 -6.64 -3.79
CA VAL A 36 3.41 -7.51 -3.88
C VAL A 36 4.67 -6.64 -3.83
N ARG A 37 4.77 -5.61 -4.68
CA ARG A 37 5.92 -4.69 -4.70
C ARG A 37 6.17 -4.03 -3.34
N SER A 38 5.11 -3.57 -2.65
CA SER A 38 5.25 -2.96 -1.33
C SER A 38 5.78 -3.94 -0.29
N ILE A 39 5.25 -5.17 -0.28
CA ILE A 39 5.69 -6.22 0.66
C ILE A 39 7.14 -6.62 0.38
N GLU A 40 7.51 -6.82 -0.88
CA GLU A 40 8.89 -7.20 -1.28
C GLU A 40 9.90 -6.12 -0.89
N THR A 41 9.60 -4.86 -1.21
CA THR A 41 10.50 -3.76 -0.89
C THR A 41 10.63 -3.60 0.63
N THR A 42 9.51 -3.62 1.36
CA THR A 42 9.54 -3.56 2.83
C THR A 42 10.31 -4.74 3.43
N ASN A 43 10.16 -5.96 2.90
CA ASN A 43 10.93 -7.13 3.35
C ASN A 43 12.44 -6.95 3.11
N ARG A 44 12.83 -6.41 1.95
CA ARG A 44 14.25 -6.12 1.65
C ARG A 44 14.81 -5.09 2.62
N GLU A 45 14.12 -3.96 2.81
CA GLU A 45 14.55 -2.90 3.72
C GLU A 45 14.60 -3.36 5.19
N LEU A 46 13.62 -4.14 5.67
CA LEU A 46 13.65 -4.72 7.02
C LEU A 46 14.88 -5.58 7.25
N LYS A 47 15.31 -6.36 6.27
CA LYS A 47 16.55 -7.16 6.36
C LYS A 47 17.79 -6.30 6.47
N THR A 48 17.86 -5.18 5.74
CA THR A 48 18.97 -4.22 5.87
C THR A 48 18.98 -3.53 7.23
N MET A 49 17.81 -3.38 7.87
CA MET A 49 17.66 -2.86 9.24
C MET A 49 17.96 -3.90 10.32
N GLY A 50 18.36 -5.13 9.96
CA GLY A 50 18.69 -6.19 10.91
C GLY A 50 17.48 -6.94 11.48
N VAL A 51 16.34 -6.93 10.80
CA VAL A 51 15.16 -7.73 11.15
C VAL A 51 15.19 -9.06 10.40
N ASP A 52 15.06 -10.17 11.12
CA ASP A 52 14.91 -11.50 10.51
C ASP A 52 13.45 -11.68 10.06
N VAL A 53 13.23 -11.62 8.74
CA VAL A 53 11.87 -11.68 8.16
C VAL A 53 11.64 -13.02 7.48
N SER A 54 10.61 -13.69 7.94
CA SER A 54 10.08 -14.92 7.35
C SER A 54 8.73 -14.64 6.67
N MET A 55 8.51 -15.26 5.50
CA MET A 55 7.29 -15.08 4.71
C MET A 55 6.46 -16.35 4.68
N ILE A 56 5.14 -16.23 4.82
CA ILE A 56 4.17 -17.28 4.52
C ILE A 56 3.34 -16.81 3.33
N THR A 57 3.59 -17.43 2.17
CA THR A 57 3.03 -17.07 0.86
C THR A 57 2.16 -18.19 0.30
N PRO A 58 1.40 -17.99 -0.79
CA PRO A 58 0.57 -19.02 -1.42
C PRO A 58 1.35 -20.22 -2.01
N GLU A 59 2.62 -20.05 -2.33
CA GLU A 59 3.42 -21.02 -3.09
C GLU A 59 3.38 -22.47 -2.56
N PRO A 60 3.54 -22.74 -1.24
CA PRO A 60 3.55 -24.10 -0.72
C PRO A 60 2.16 -24.74 -0.56
N PHE A 61 1.10 -24.07 -1.03
CA PHE A 61 -0.27 -24.52 -0.84
C PHE A 61 -0.93 -24.90 -2.17
N ARG A 62 -1.79 -25.93 -2.13
CA ARG A 62 -2.77 -26.12 -3.19
C ARG A 62 -3.72 -24.93 -3.24
N SER A 63 -4.06 -24.47 -4.43
CA SER A 63 -4.88 -23.29 -4.61
C SER A 63 -5.85 -23.45 -5.78
N VAL A 64 -6.96 -22.73 -5.72
CA VAL A 64 -7.94 -22.59 -6.80
C VAL A 64 -7.89 -21.18 -7.36
N PRO A 65 -8.11 -20.98 -8.67
CA PRO A 65 -8.18 -19.65 -9.24
C PRO A 65 -9.42 -18.92 -8.73
N MET A 66 -9.31 -17.62 -8.51
CA MET A 66 -10.47 -16.78 -8.22
C MET A 66 -11.30 -16.59 -9.50
N PRO A 67 -12.62 -16.77 -9.49
CA PRO A 67 -13.45 -16.80 -10.70
C PRO A 67 -13.32 -15.58 -11.61
N THR A 68 -13.17 -14.37 -11.04
CA THR A 68 -13.07 -13.10 -11.79
C THR A 68 -11.64 -12.65 -12.06
N TYR A 69 -10.66 -13.24 -11.37
CA TYR A 69 -9.23 -12.94 -11.46
C TYR A 69 -8.42 -14.23 -11.32
N PRO A 70 -8.29 -15.02 -12.38
CA PRO A 70 -7.63 -16.33 -12.32
C PRO A 70 -6.16 -16.28 -11.87
N GLU A 71 -5.51 -15.13 -12.04
CA GLU A 71 -4.17 -14.85 -11.52
C GLU A 71 -4.11 -14.76 -9.99
N ILE A 72 -5.23 -14.45 -9.33
CA ILE A 72 -5.34 -14.49 -7.88
C ILE A 72 -5.70 -15.91 -7.47
N ARG A 73 -4.80 -16.55 -6.73
CA ARG A 73 -4.94 -17.94 -6.30
C ARG A 73 -5.40 -17.99 -4.84
N LEU A 74 -6.54 -18.64 -4.60
CA LEU A 74 -7.09 -18.84 -3.28
C LEU A 74 -6.50 -20.12 -2.67
N SER A 75 -5.66 -20.00 -1.66
CA SER A 75 -4.95 -21.11 -1.03
C SER A 75 -5.89 -21.98 -0.18
N LEU A 76 -5.81 -23.29 -0.35
CA LEU A 76 -6.52 -24.27 0.47
C LEU A 76 -5.71 -24.59 1.73
N VAL A 77 -6.10 -24.00 2.86
CA VAL A 77 -5.30 -24.05 4.07
C VAL A 77 -6.18 -24.09 5.33
N THR A 78 -5.64 -24.64 6.42
CA THR A 78 -6.30 -24.70 7.73
C THR A 78 -5.56 -23.86 8.75
N PRO A 79 -6.24 -23.35 9.82
CA PRO A 79 -5.58 -22.59 10.88
C PRO A 79 -4.45 -23.37 11.56
N ARG A 80 -4.60 -24.70 11.70
CA ARG A 80 -3.56 -25.56 12.32
C ARG A 80 -2.28 -25.61 11.48
N ARG A 81 -2.40 -25.66 10.15
CA ARG A 81 -1.24 -25.68 9.24
C ARG A 81 -0.50 -24.36 9.28
N ILE A 82 -1.21 -23.23 9.17
CA ILE A 82 -0.61 -21.88 9.28
C ILE A 82 0.03 -21.72 10.67
N GLY A 83 -0.66 -22.12 11.73
CA GLY A 83 -0.13 -22.02 13.09
C GLY A 83 1.21 -22.74 13.25
N ARG A 84 1.33 -23.98 12.77
CA ARG A 84 2.59 -24.72 12.80
C ARG A 84 3.71 -24.01 12.02
N MET A 85 3.40 -23.38 10.89
CA MET A 85 4.39 -22.62 10.12
C MET A 85 4.84 -21.36 10.88
N ILE A 86 3.91 -20.64 11.52
CA ILE A 86 4.24 -19.48 12.36
C ILE A 86 5.09 -19.93 13.57
N GLU A 87 4.70 -20.99 14.27
CA GLU A 87 5.42 -21.50 15.44
C GLU A 87 6.83 -21.97 15.10
N ALA A 88 7.01 -22.64 13.95
CA ALA A 88 8.32 -23.10 13.49
C ALA A 88 9.32 -21.96 13.26
N GLN A 89 8.85 -20.77 12.91
CA GLN A 89 9.67 -19.57 12.72
C GLN A 89 9.95 -18.83 14.04
N GLN A 90 9.28 -19.18 15.13
CA GLN A 90 9.41 -18.55 16.45
C GLN A 90 9.45 -17.02 16.42
N PRO A 91 8.50 -16.34 15.75
CA PRO A 91 8.56 -14.92 15.54
C PRO A 91 8.31 -14.14 16.83
N ASP A 92 8.94 -12.97 16.94
CA ASP A 92 8.59 -11.98 17.96
C ASP A 92 7.30 -11.25 17.58
N TYR A 93 7.11 -11.04 16.27
CA TYR A 93 6.00 -10.28 15.69
C TYR A 93 5.34 -11.06 14.55
N VAL A 94 4.03 -10.88 14.42
CA VAL A 94 3.24 -11.45 13.30
C VAL A 94 2.50 -10.31 12.60
N HIS A 95 2.69 -10.20 11.29
CA HIS A 95 1.96 -9.29 10.45
C HIS A 95 1.13 -10.06 9.42
N ILE A 96 -0.15 -9.71 9.29
CA ILE A 96 -1.09 -10.29 8.32
C ILE A 96 -1.39 -9.22 7.28
N ALA A 97 -0.78 -9.35 6.11
CA ALA A 97 -0.80 -8.31 5.09
C ALA A 97 -2.09 -8.28 4.25
N THR A 98 -2.82 -9.40 4.17
CA THR A 98 -4.01 -9.51 3.32
C THR A 98 -5.16 -10.25 3.99
N GLU A 99 -6.40 -10.00 3.53
CA GLU A 99 -7.63 -10.57 4.07
C GLU A 99 -8.06 -11.89 3.42
N GLY A 100 -7.22 -12.44 2.54
CA GLY A 100 -7.48 -13.68 1.83
C GLY A 100 -7.40 -14.94 2.71
N PRO A 101 -7.46 -16.15 2.12
CA PRO A 101 -7.50 -17.41 2.87
C PRO A 101 -6.33 -17.62 3.83
N LEU A 102 -5.10 -17.25 3.44
CA LEU A 102 -3.93 -17.35 4.33
C LEU A 102 -4.06 -16.39 5.51
N GLY A 103 -4.37 -15.11 5.21
CA GLY A 103 -4.56 -14.10 6.25
C GLY A 103 -5.71 -14.48 7.20
N LEU A 104 -6.83 -14.99 6.68
CA LEU A 104 -7.97 -15.43 7.48
C LEU A 104 -7.59 -16.57 8.44
N MET A 105 -6.84 -17.55 7.95
CA MET A 105 -6.42 -18.70 8.78
C MET A 105 -5.35 -18.29 9.80
N ALA A 106 -4.42 -17.41 9.43
CA ALA A 106 -3.45 -16.82 10.36
C ALA A 106 -4.15 -16.03 11.48
N ARG A 107 -5.10 -15.16 11.10
CA ARG A 107 -5.92 -14.42 12.07
C ARG A 107 -6.66 -15.35 13.04
N ARG A 108 -7.33 -16.40 12.53
CA ARG A 108 -8.05 -17.38 13.37
C ARG A 108 -7.11 -18.04 14.36
N TRP A 109 -5.92 -18.44 13.91
CA TRP A 109 -4.93 -19.06 14.78
C TRP A 109 -4.41 -18.06 15.82
N CYS A 110 -4.01 -16.84 15.42
CA CYS A 110 -3.54 -15.80 16.32
C CYS A 110 -4.56 -15.46 17.41
N VAL A 111 -5.85 -15.29 17.03
CA VAL A 111 -6.92 -15.01 17.98
C VAL A 111 -7.11 -16.15 18.97
N LYS A 112 -7.13 -17.41 18.49
CA LYS A 112 -7.31 -18.60 19.33
C LYS A 112 -6.17 -18.78 20.34
N ASN A 113 -4.94 -18.45 19.94
CA ASN A 113 -3.76 -18.63 20.77
C ASN A 113 -3.32 -17.34 21.48
N ASN A 114 -4.16 -16.30 21.52
CA ASN A 114 -3.87 -14.99 22.09
C ASN A 114 -2.55 -14.36 21.58
N ARG A 115 -2.12 -14.73 20.36
CA ARG A 115 -0.92 -14.18 19.72
C ARG A 115 -1.22 -12.79 19.20
N PRO A 116 -0.46 -11.75 19.60
CA PRO A 116 -0.59 -10.41 19.00
C PRO A 116 -0.25 -10.43 17.51
N PHE A 117 -0.95 -9.63 16.74
CA PHE A 117 -0.67 -9.44 15.31
C PHE A 117 -1.08 -8.03 14.86
N SER A 118 -0.43 -7.53 13.82
CA SER A 118 -0.81 -6.35 13.06
C SER A 118 -1.40 -6.75 11.70
N THR A 119 -2.11 -5.83 11.07
CA THR A 119 -2.70 -6.03 9.74
C THR A 119 -2.46 -4.82 8.85
N THR A 120 -2.65 -4.97 7.54
CA THR A 120 -2.71 -3.85 6.59
C THR A 120 -3.96 -3.93 5.75
N TYR A 121 -4.57 -2.76 5.49
CA TYR A 121 -5.63 -2.58 4.51
C TYR A 121 -5.03 -2.05 3.21
N HIS A 122 -4.74 -2.96 2.28
CA HIS A 122 -4.08 -2.62 1.02
C HIS A 122 -5.03 -2.25 -0.10
N THR A 123 -6.23 -2.84 -0.11
CA THR A 123 -7.15 -2.80 -1.24
C THR A 123 -8.55 -2.48 -0.74
N ARG A 124 -9.30 -1.67 -1.48
CA ARG A 124 -10.72 -1.39 -1.24
C ARG A 124 -11.56 -2.63 -1.59
N PHE A 125 -11.31 -3.71 -0.85
CA PHE A 125 -11.97 -5.00 -1.04
C PHE A 125 -13.51 -4.89 -1.03
N PRO A 126 -14.15 -4.14 -0.10
CA PRO A 126 -15.59 -3.97 -0.09
C PRO A 126 -16.14 -3.43 -1.41
N GLU A 127 -15.55 -2.36 -1.94
CA GLU A 127 -15.97 -1.71 -3.17
C GLU A 127 -15.74 -2.62 -4.39
N TYR A 128 -14.62 -3.34 -4.42
CA TYR A 128 -14.31 -4.25 -5.53
C TYR A 128 -15.27 -5.44 -5.58
N VAL A 129 -15.68 -5.97 -4.44
CA VAL A 129 -16.65 -7.05 -4.36
C VAL A 129 -18.06 -6.53 -4.69
N ALA A 130 -18.47 -5.38 -4.13
CA ALA A 130 -19.79 -4.79 -4.39
C ALA A 130 -19.99 -4.40 -5.86
N ALA A 131 -18.91 -4.00 -6.57
CA ALA A 131 -18.98 -3.72 -8.00
C ALA A 131 -19.25 -4.96 -8.88
N ARG A 132 -19.10 -6.19 -8.34
CA ARG A 132 -19.21 -7.46 -9.07
C ARG A 132 -20.32 -8.35 -8.56
N LEU A 133 -20.65 -8.24 -7.30
CA LEU A 133 -21.65 -9.06 -6.64
C LEU A 133 -22.68 -8.15 -5.97
N PRO A 134 -23.98 -8.47 -6.04
CA PRO A 134 -25.03 -7.66 -5.42
C PRO A 134 -25.07 -7.86 -3.89
N LEU A 135 -23.95 -7.60 -3.23
CA LEU A 135 -23.80 -7.67 -1.79
C LEU A 135 -23.87 -6.28 -1.16
N PRO A 136 -24.60 -6.08 -0.07
CA PRO A 136 -24.61 -4.81 0.65
C PRO A 136 -23.20 -4.43 1.13
N LEU A 137 -22.77 -3.22 0.82
CA LEU A 137 -21.46 -2.70 1.22
C LEU A 137 -21.24 -2.74 2.74
N SER A 138 -22.33 -2.57 3.51
CA SER A 138 -22.31 -2.64 4.97
C SER A 138 -21.87 -4.01 5.51
N TRP A 139 -22.23 -5.11 4.82
CA TRP A 139 -21.80 -6.46 5.20
C TRP A 139 -20.32 -6.68 4.92
N LEU A 140 -19.86 -6.16 3.81
CA LEU A 140 -18.44 -6.23 3.44
C LEU A 140 -17.58 -5.44 4.43
N TYR A 141 -18.02 -4.24 4.84
CA TYR A 141 -17.36 -3.50 5.90
C TYR A 141 -17.49 -4.15 7.29
N ALA A 142 -18.57 -4.88 7.57
CA ALA A 142 -18.65 -5.69 8.79
C ALA A 142 -17.57 -6.78 8.83
N TYR A 143 -17.29 -7.43 7.68
CA TYR A 143 -16.18 -8.38 7.55
C TYR A 143 -14.83 -7.70 7.78
N VAL A 144 -14.58 -6.54 7.17
CA VAL A 144 -13.34 -5.77 7.31
C VAL A 144 -13.12 -5.37 8.78
N ARG A 145 -14.14 -4.82 9.45
CA ARG A 145 -14.08 -4.52 10.89
C ARG A 145 -13.76 -5.74 11.72
N TRP A 146 -14.48 -6.84 11.47
CA TRP A 146 -14.24 -8.09 12.19
C TRP A 146 -12.83 -8.62 11.98
N PHE A 147 -12.29 -8.48 10.76
CA PHE A 147 -10.95 -8.95 10.44
C PHE A 147 -9.89 -8.11 11.15
N HIS A 148 -9.91 -6.79 11.00
CA HIS A 148 -8.84 -5.89 11.43
C HIS A 148 -8.89 -5.47 12.90
N ASN A 149 -10.08 -5.22 13.47
CA ASN A 149 -10.20 -4.70 14.84
C ASN A 149 -9.70 -5.66 15.95
N ARG A 150 -9.45 -6.91 15.62
CA ARG A 150 -8.83 -7.87 16.57
C ARG A 150 -7.31 -7.81 16.60
N GLY A 151 -6.69 -7.21 15.60
CA GLY A 151 -5.26 -6.90 15.59
C GLY A 151 -4.90 -5.79 16.59
N GLY A 152 -3.62 -5.66 16.89
CA GLY A 152 -3.11 -4.54 17.68
C GLY A 152 -3.07 -3.24 16.87
N ALA A 153 -2.80 -3.33 15.57
CA ALA A 153 -2.78 -2.22 14.64
C ALA A 153 -3.29 -2.67 13.26
N CYS A 154 -3.97 -1.77 12.55
CA CYS A 154 -4.31 -1.90 11.14
C CYS A 154 -3.69 -0.73 10.37
N MET A 155 -2.72 -1.03 9.54
CA MET A 155 -1.97 -0.04 8.77
C MET A 155 -2.74 0.37 7.52
N VAL A 156 -2.79 1.67 7.26
CA VAL A 156 -3.41 2.27 6.07
C VAL A 156 -2.45 3.25 5.42
N ALA A 157 -2.57 3.43 4.11
CA ALA A 157 -1.55 4.14 3.35
C ALA A 157 -1.64 5.67 3.46
N THR A 158 -2.85 6.22 3.71
CA THR A 158 -3.09 7.66 3.68
C THR A 158 -3.99 8.12 4.82
N GLU A 159 -3.90 9.41 5.16
CA GLU A 159 -4.72 10.00 6.22
C GLU A 159 -6.20 10.08 5.81
N SER A 160 -6.51 10.38 4.55
CA SER A 160 -7.88 10.39 4.08
C SER A 160 -8.53 9.01 4.18
N LEU A 161 -7.81 7.95 3.79
CA LEU A 161 -8.27 6.56 3.96
C LEU A 161 -8.43 6.19 5.43
N ARG A 162 -7.53 6.66 6.31
CA ARG A 162 -7.63 6.44 7.76
C ARG A 162 -8.92 7.01 8.32
N ARG A 163 -9.28 8.24 7.94
CA ARG A 163 -10.54 8.91 8.36
C ARG A 163 -11.76 8.17 7.82
N GLU A 164 -11.74 7.77 6.56
CA GLU A 164 -12.82 7.03 5.92
C GLU A 164 -13.07 5.69 6.62
N LEU A 165 -12.03 4.90 6.86
CA LEU A 165 -12.15 3.61 7.54
C LEU A 165 -12.53 3.76 9.03
N ALA A 166 -12.09 4.83 9.70
CA ALA A 166 -12.53 5.15 11.05
C ALA A 166 -14.05 5.42 11.08
N ALA A 167 -14.58 6.17 10.10
CA ALA A 167 -16.03 6.38 9.94
C ALA A 167 -16.78 5.05 9.66
N GLN A 168 -16.12 4.07 9.04
CA GLN A 168 -16.65 2.71 8.89
C GLN A 168 -16.49 1.83 10.15
N GLY A 169 -15.96 2.36 11.26
CA GLY A 169 -15.85 1.68 12.56
C GLY A 169 -14.61 0.82 12.76
N LEU A 170 -13.55 1.07 12.02
CA LEU A 170 -12.23 0.53 12.34
C LEU A 170 -11.59 1.38 13.46
N THR A 171 -11.04 0.74 14.49
CA THR A 171 -10.64 1.42 15.74
C THR A 171 -9.15 1.40 16.05
N ASN A 172 -8.36 0.65 15.29
CA ASN A 172 -6.93 0.42 15.52
C ASN A 172 -6.07 0.86 14.33
N LEU A 173 -6.51 1.92 13.65
CA LEU A 173 -5.87 2.43 12.44
C LEU A 173 -4.60 3.21 12.76
N CYS A 174 -3.52 2.92 12.01
CA CYS A 174 -2.27 3.69 12.00
C CYS A 174 -1.80 3.91 10.57
N LEU A 175 -0.98 4.93 10.37
CA LEU A 175 -0.43 5.24 9.04
C LEU A 175 0.76 4.34 8.73
N TRP A 176 0.84 3.91 7.49
CA TRP A 176 2.02 3.33 6.88
C TRP A 176 2.10 3.81 5.44
N SER A 177 2.91 4.82 5.21
CA SER A 177 3.15 5.41 3.90
C SER A 177 3.85 4.43 2.94
N ARG A 178 4.18 4.90 1.76
CA ARG A 178 4.98 4.19 0.77
C ARG A 178 6.23 5.00 0.47
N GLY A 179 7.24 4.33 -0.03
CA GLY A 179 8.42 4.97 -0.59
C GLY A 179 8.46 4.85 -2.09
N ILE A 180 9.42 5.54 -2.68
CA ILE A 180 9.75 5.47 -4.09
C ILE A 180 11.27 5.33 -4.25
N ASP A 181 11.69 4.53 -5.22
CA ASP A 181 13.09 4.45 -5.63
C ASP A 181 13.41 5.61 -6.59
N THR A 182 13.92 6.69 -6.01
CA THR A 182 14.28 7.90 -6.76
C THR A 182 15.55 7.76 -7.56
N ALA A 183 16.35 6.72 -7.36
CA ALA A 183 17.48 6.39 -8.19
C ALA A 183 17.03 5.69 -9.48
N HIS A 184 16.01 4.86 -9.40
CA HIS A 184 15.43 4.18 -10.54
C HIS A 184 14.50 5.10 -11.34
N PHE A 185 13.54 5.75 -10.67
CA PHE A 185 12.64 6.74 -11.28
C PHE A 185 13.23 8.14 -11.08
N HIS A 186 13.73 8.73 -12.15
CA HIS A 186 14.32 10.08 -12.13
C HIS A 186 14.08 10.80 -13.46
N PRO A 187 14.14 12.13 -13.49
CA PRO A 187 14.05 12.90 -14.71
C PRO A 187 15.15 12.50 -15.70
N ARG A 188 14.81 12.40 -16.96
CA ARG A 188 15.72 12.07 -18.08
C ARG A 188 15.55 13.08 -19.18
N GLU A 189 16.51 13.13 -20.09
CA GLU A 189 16.38 13.87 -21.33
C GLU A 189 15.24 13.27 -22.16
N LYS A 190 14.29 14.12 -22.56
CA LYS A 190 13.12 13.71 -23.33
C LYS A 190 13.47 13.66 -24.80
N SER A 191 12.95 12.65 -25.51
CA SER A 191 13.06 12.61 -26.96
C SER A 191 12.09 13.60 -27.63
N ASP A 192 12.42 14.04 -28.85
CA ASP A 192 11.54 14.91 -29.62
C ASP A 192 10.25 14.20 -30.01
N LYS A 193 10.31 12.89 -30.22
CA LYS A 193 9.17 12.05 -30.59
C LYS A 193 9.05 10.83 -29.68
N PRO A 194 8.63 10.99 -28.42
CA PRO A 194 8.41 9.87 -27.53
C PRO A 194 7.31 8.97 -28.10
N PHE A 195 7.54 7.67 -28.10
CA PHE A 195 6.59 6.69 -28.68
C PHE A 195 6.24 6.94 -30.16
N ASP A 196 7.06 7.71 -30.91
CA ASP A 196 6.76 8.21 -32.25
C ASP A 196 5.45 9.06 -32.35
N LEU A 197 5.10 9.73 -31.26
CA LEU A 197 3.87 10.51 -31.12
C LEU A 197 4.15 12.02 -30.91
N PRO A 198 3.23 12.90 -31.31
CA PRO A 198 3.35 14.33 -31.04
C PRO A 198 3.14 14.66 -29.57
N ARG A 199 3.89 15.64 -29.07
CA ARG A 199 3.75 16.21 -27.73
C ARG A 199 2.58 17.20 -27.65
N PRO A 200 2.01 17.48 -26.47
CA PRO A 200 2.36 16.85 -25.18
C PRO A 200 1.86 15.40 -25.06
N ILE A 201 2.57 14.60 -24.25
CA ILE A 201 2.20 13.22 -23.95
C ILE A 201 1.46 13.15 -22.62
N PHE A 202 0.19 12.78 -22.68
CA PHE A 202 -0.61 12.41 -21.51
C PHE A 202 -0.57 10.90 -21.32
N MET A 203 -0.03 10.45 -20.21
CA MET A 203 0.21 9.02 -20.00
C MET A 203 -0.44 8.52 -18.72
N THR A 204 -1.00 7.33 -18.77
CA THR A 204 -1.39 6.54 -17.58
C THR A 204 -0.64 5.22 -17.53
N VAL A 205 -0.36 4.75 -16.32
CA VAL A 205 0.35 3.48 -16.10
C VAL A 205 -0.42 2.64 -15.08
N GLY A 206 -0.63 1.38 -15.40
CA GLY A 206 -1.23 0.45 -14.48
C GLY A 206 -2.01 -0.67 -15.16
N ARG A 207 -2.76 -1.42 -14.35
CA ARG A 207 -3.62 -2.49 -14.84
C ARG A 207 -4.76 -1.91 -15.68
N VAL A 208 -4.98 -2.45 -16.86
CA VAL A 208 -6.08 -2.06 -17.75
C VAL A 208 -7.35 -2.80 -17.34
N ALA A 209 -8.07 -2.24 -16.37
CA ALA A 209 -9.25 -2.83 -15.76
C ALA A 209 -10.29 -1.77 -15.36
N VAL A 210 -11.53 -2.20 -15.14
CA VAL A 210 -12.68 -1.31 -14.88
C VAL A 210 -12.45 -0.37 -13.69
N GLU A 211 -11.84 -0.87 -12.62
CA GLU A 211 -11.55 -0.08 -11.42
C GLU A 211 -10.57 1.07 -11.65
N LYS A 212 -9.81 1.05 -12.76
CA LYS A 212 -8.89 2.15 -13.12
C LYS A 212 -9.54 3.27 -13.89
N ASN A 213 -10.82 3.13 -14.25
CA ASN A 213 -11.63 4.20 -14.84
C ASN A 213 -10.98 4.85 -16.08
N LEU A 214 -10.28 4.05 -16.89
CA LEU A 214 -9.55 4.54 -18.07
C LEU A 214 -10.43 5.31 -19.07
N PRO A 215 -11.70 4.93 -19.33
CA PRO A 215 -12.56 5.69 -20.23
C PRO A 215 -12.66 7.18 -19.86
N ALA A 216 -12.65 7.52 -18.56
CA ALA A 216 -12.69 8.92 -18.13
C ALA A 216 -11.47 9.76 -18.59
N PHE A 217 -10.34 9.11 -18.86
CA PHE A 217 -9.17 9.76 -19.48
C PHE A 217 -9.22 9.66 -21.01
N LEU A 218 -9.62 8.50 -21.54
CA LEU A 218 -9.55 8.23 -22.97
C LEU A 218 -10.59 9.02 -23.77
N ASP A 219 -11.74 9.34 -23.18
CA ASP A 219 -12.80 10.18 -23.77
C ASP A 219 -12.44 11.68 -23.82
N LEU A 220 -11.39 12.13 -23.10
CA LEU A 220 -11.04 13.56 -23.05
C LEU A 220 -10.53 14.07 -24.41
N ASP A 221 -10.95 15.25 -24.79
CA ASP A 221 -10.32 16.02 -25.86
C ASP A 221 -9.12 16.80 -25.29
N LEU A 222 -7.89 16.32 -25.57
CA LEU A 222 -6.63 16.87 -25.07
C LEU A 222 -5.70 17.20 -26.24
N PRO A 223 -4.90 18.25 -26.16
CA PRO A 223 -3.86 18.51 -27.14
C PRO A 223 -2.78 17.43 -27.07
N GLY A 224 -2.28 16.98 -28.22
CA GLY A 224 -1.19 15.97 -28.26
C GLY A 224 -1.69 14.54 -28.16
N SER A 225 -0.91 13.66 -27.48
CA SER A 225 -1.12 12.21 -27.57
C SER A 225 -1.45 11.57 -26.23
N LYS A 226 -2.24 10.49 -26.27
CA LYS A 226 -2.61 9.67 -25.13
C LYS A 226 -1.88 8.34 -25.17
N VAL A 227 -1.26 7.96 -24.05
CA VAL A 227 -0.49 6.72 -23.91
C VAL A 227 -0.99 5.92 -22.70
N VAL A 228 -1.21 4.63 -22.90
CA VAL A 228 -1.57 3.67 -21.85
C VAL A 228 -0.46 2.63 -21.73
N VAL A 229 0.21 2.60 -20.60
CA VAL A 229 1.24 1.60 -20.27
C VAL A 229 0.67 0.58 -19.30
N GLY A 230 0.57 -0.66 -19.74
CA GLY A 230 0.04 -1.74 -18.93
C GLY A 230 -0.80 -2.73 -19.72
N ASP A 231 -1.33 -3.72 -19.01
CA ASP A 231 -2.20 -4.75 -19.56
C ASP A 231 -3.31 -5.12 -18.57
N GLY A 232 -4.32 -5.82 -19.05
CA GLY A 232 -5.42 -6.28 -18.22
C GLY A 232 -6.67 -6.65 -19.03
N PRO A 233 -7.72 -7.12 -18.34
CA PRO A 233 -8.90 -7.70 -18.99
C PRO A 233 -9.65 -6.73 -19.91
N ALA A 234 -9.56 -5.42 -19.69
CA ALA A 234 -10.26 -4.41 -20.52
C ALA A 234 -9.42 -3.92 -21.71
N ARG A 235 -8.16 -4.36 -21.89
CA ARG A 235 -7.26 -3.80 -22.91
C ARG A 235 -7.79 -3.98 -24.32
N ALA A 236 -8.20 -5.18 -24.69
CA ALA A 236 -8.64 -5.46 -26.07
C ALA A 236 -9.87 -4.63 -26.45
N GLU A 237 -10.83 -4.50 -25.55
CA GLU A 237 -12.03 -3.66 -25.72
C GLU A 237 -11.67 -2.18 -25.88
N LEU A 238 -10.84 -1.64 -24.95
CA LEU A 238 -10.46 -0.23 -24.97
C LEU A 238 -9.60 0.11 -26.20
N GLN A 239 -8.69 -0.78 -26.61
CA GLN A 239 -7.86 -0.55 -27.79
C GLN A 239 -8.70 -0.53 -29.08
N ALA A 240 -9.74 -1.38 -29.17
CA ALA A 240 -10.70 -1.33 -30.28
C ALA A 240 -11.57 -0.07 -30.27
N ARG A 241 -11.97 0.42 -29.10
CA ARG A 241 -12.80 1.62 -28.93
C ARG A 241 -12.03 2.93 -29.16
N TYR A 242 -10.73 2.95 -28.85
CA TYR A 242 -9.87 4.14 -28.93
C TYR A 242 -8.65 3.89 -29.83
N PRO A 243 -8.83 3.84 -31.16
CA PRO A 243 -7.75 3.48 -32.09
C PRO A 243 -6.62 4.51 -32.14
N ASP A 244 -6.89 5.77 -31.78
CA ASP A 244 -5.90 6.86 -31.74
C ASP A 244 -5.07 6.87 -30.45
N VAL A 245 -5.37 6.01 -29.47
CA VAL A 245 -4.62 5.91 -28.22
C VAL A 245 -3.52 4.86 -28.35
N HIS A 246 -2.32 5.21 -27.92
CA HIS A 246 -1.19 4.31 -27.97
C HIS A 246 -1.13 3.37 -26.75
N PHE A 247 -1.42 2.09 -26.93
CA PHE A 247 -1.32 1.05 -25.90
C PHE A 247 0.01 0.29 -26.03
N THR A 248 0.95 0.58 -25.15
CA THR A 248 2.31 -0.03 -25.21
C THR A 248 2.37 -1.49 -24.74
N GLY A 249 1.38 -1.95 -23.98
CA GLY A 249 1.48 -3.15 -23.16
C GLY A 249 2.26 -2.94 -21.87
N VAL A 250 2.58 -4.04 -21.20
CA VAL A 250 3.34 -3.98 -19.92
C VAL A 250 4.79 -3.57 -20.19
N LYS A 251 5.29 -2.68 -19.33
CA LYS A 251 6.71 -2.31 -19.27
C LYS A 251 7.24 -2.58 -17.87
N HIS A 252 8.51 -2.92 -17.77
CA HIS A 252 9.20 -3.23 -16.51
C HIS A 252 10.55 -2.54 -16.43
N GLY A 253 11.07 -2.41 -15.21
CA GLY A 253 12.42 -1.91 -14.95
C GLY A 253 12.73 -0.63 -15.72
N GLU A 254 13.84 -0.60 -16.41
CA GLU A 254 14.34 0.57 -17.14
C GLU A 254 13.38 1.08 -18.22
N ASP A 255 12.68 0.19 -18.94
CA ASP A 255 11.72 0.57 -19.97
C ASP A 255 10.50 1.28 -19.38
N LEU A 256 10.09 0.91 -18.16
CA LEU A 256 9.03 1.59 -17.43
C LEU A 256 9.50 2.97 -16.96
N ALA A 257 10.70 3.07 -16.39
CA ALA A 257 11.25 4.34 -15.93
C ALA A 257 11.44 5.34 -17.09
N ARG A 258 11.91 4.86 -18.26
CA ARG A 258 11.99 5.68 -19.48
C ARG A 258 10.61 6.13 -19.94
N ALA A 259 9.61 5.24 -19.94
CA ALA A 259 8.25 5.60 -20.33
C ALA A 259 7.70 6.74 -19.46
N TYR A 260 7.91 6.69 -18.14
CA TYR A 260 7.52 7.82 -17.26
C TYR A 260 8.24 9.11 -17.64
N ALA A 261 9.57 9.09 -17.79
CA ALA A 261 10.34 10.28 -18.09
C ALA A 261 9.95 10.95 -19.41
N GLU A 262 9.43 10.20 -20.37
CA GLU A 262 8.95 10.72 -21.65
C GLU A 262 7.57 11.42 -21.58
N ALA A 263 6.78 11.19 -20.53
CA ALA A 263 5.47 11.83 -20.38
C ALA A 263 5.60 13.31 -20.00
N ASP A 264 4.63 14.12 -20.44
CA ASP A 264 4.51 15.54 -20.04
C ASP A 264 3.53 15.69 -18.88
N VAL A 265 2.49 14.87 -18.84
CA VAL A 265 1.51 14.78 -17.76
C VAL A 265 1.21 13.31 -17.48
N PHE A 266 1.29 12.93 -16.23
CA PHE A 266 0.79 11.64 -15.77
C PHE A 266 -0.68 11.77 -15.35
N VAL A 267 -1.57 11.05 -16.02
CA VAL A 267 -3.00 11.08 -15.74
C VAL A 267 -3.38 9.90 -14.87
N PHE A 268 -3.98 10.17 -13.72
CA PHE A 268 -4.46 9.16 -12.77
C PHE A 268 -6.00 9.22 -12.66
N PRO A 269 -6.74 8.50 -13.54
CA PRO A 269 -8.18 8.60 -13.60
C PRO A 269 -8.93 7.75 -12.57
N SER A 270 -8.22 6.94 -11.79
CA SER A 270 -8.80 6.07 -10.76
C SER A 270 -9.43 6.86 -9.62
N LYS A 271 -10.57 6.37 -9.11
CA LYS A 271 -11.29 6.94 -7.96
C LYS A 271 -11.25 6.04 -6.72
N THR A 272 -10.67 4.85 -6.81
CA THR A 272 -10.80 3.80 -5.79
C THR A 272 -9.45 3.24 -5.30
N ASP A 273 -8.35 3.86 -5.64
CA ASP A 273 -7.04 3.43 -5.12
C ASP A 273 -6.87 3.83 -3.64
N THR A 274 -6.12 3.04 -2.90
CA THR A 274 -5.80 3.32 -1.49
C THR A 274 -4.62 4.27 -1.32
N PHE A 275 -3.77 4.41 -2.35
CA PHE A 275 -2.60 5.28 -2.34
C PHE A 275 -2.31 5.81 -3.75
N GLY A 276 -1.82 4.98 -4.67
CA GLY A 276 -1.40 5.37 -6.01
C GLY A 276 0.12 5.38 -6.17
N ASN A 277 0.77 4.20 -6.05
CA ASN A 277 2.23 4.08 -6.21
C ASN A 277 2.72 4.68 -7.54
N THR A 278 1.93 4.54 -8.61
CA THR A 278 2.23 5.10 -9.94
C THR A 278 2.27 6.63 -9.95
N ILE A 279 1.59 7.30 -9.01
CA ILE A 279 1.73 8.74 -8.80
C ILE A 279 3.15 9.08 -8.34
N LEU A 280 3.69 8.33 -7.36
CA LEU A 280 5.05 8.55 -6.89
C LEU A 280 6.10 8.25 -7.98
N GLU A 281 5.88 7.21 -8.80
CA GLU A 281 6.75 6.88 -9.93
C GLU A 281 6.81 8.03 -10.95
N ALA A 282 5.65 8.63 -11.27
CA ALA A 282 5.56 9.79 -12.15
C ALA A 282 6.25 11.02 -11.55
N LEU A 283 5.93 11.37 -10.31
CA LEU A 283 6.52 12.51 -9.60
C LEU A 283 8.04 12.36 -9.50
N ALA A 284 8.54 11.16 -9.18
CA ALA A 284 9.98 10.87 -9.10
C ALA A 284 10.68 11.05 -10.45
N SER A 285 9.98 10.75 -11.55
CA SER A 285 10.45 10.97 -12.91
C SER A 285 10.34 12.45 -13.36
N GLY A 286 9.93 13.36 -12.47
CA GLY A 286 9.74 14.77 -12.79
C GLY A 286 8.48 15.03 -13.63
N VAL A 287 7.48 14.18 -13.58
CA VAL A 287 6.26 14.30 -14.38
C VAL A 287 5.10 14.77 -13.50
N PRO A 288 4.54 15.96 -13.78
CA PRO A 288 3.37 16.45 -13.08
C PRO A 288 2.16 15.54 -13.23
N VAL A 289 1.33 15.48 -12.19
CA VAL A 289 0.18 14.57 -12.11
C VAL A 289 -1.12 15.30 -12.28
N ALA A 290 -2.02 14.75 -13.09
CA ALA A 290 -3.43 15.14 -13.20
C ALA A 290 -4.32 14.04 -12.61
N ALA A 291 -5.17 14.38 -11.65
CA ALA A 291 -6.03 13.39 -11.00
C ALA A 291 -7.32 14.00 -10.44
N TYR A 292 -8.26 13.14 -10.07
CA TYR A 292 -9.40 13.55 -9.25
C TYR A 292 -8.97 13.85 -7.81
N PRO A 293 -9.62 14.81 -7.10
CA PRO A 293 -9.37 15.10 -5.70
C PRO A 293 -10.01 14.04 -4.78
N VAL A 294 -9.53 12.82 -4.85
CA VAL A 294 -9.99 11.66 -4.08
C VAL A 294 -8.85 11.09 -3.24
N THR A 295 -9.17 10.16 -2.35
CA THR A 295 -8.18 9.40 -1.54
C THR A 295 -7.02 8.90 -2.41
N GLY A 296 -5.81 9.07 -1.92
CA GLY A 296 -4.56 8.85 -2.64
C GLY A 296 -4.03 10.14 -3.24
N PRO A 297 -4.56 10.65 -4.37
CA PRO A 297 -4.10 11.91 -4.96
C PRO A 297 -4.09 13.11 -3.99
N ILE A 298 -5.16 13.32 -3.19
CA ILE A 298 -5.21 14.43 -2.21
C ILE A 298 -4.19 14.32 -1.08
N ASP A 299 -3.76 13.09 -0.76
CA ASP A 299 -2.80 12.84 0.31
C ASP A 299 -1.34 12.98 -0.19
N ILE A 300 -1.14 12.72 -1.49
CA ILE A 300 0.20 12.75 -2.11
C ILE A 300 0.52 14.14 -2.66
N ILE A 301 -0.46 14.83 -3.26
CA ILE A 301 -0.26 16.12 -3.94
C ILE A 301 -0.93 17.21 -3.10
N PRO A 302 -0.19 17.88 -2.19
CA PRO A 302 -0.73 18.96 -1.40
C PRO A 302 -1.15 20.14 -2.27
N ALA A 303 -2.23 20.82 -1.87
CA ALA A 303 -2.64 22.06 -2.52
C ALA A 303 -1.48 23.08 -2.56
N GLY A 304 -1.26 23.69 -3.71
CA GLY A 304 -0.18 24.66 -3.90
C GLY A 304 1.23 24.07 -4.07
N SER A 305 1.40 22.74 -4.07
CA SER A 305 2.71 22.09 -4.28
C SER A 305 3.32 22.35 -5.67
N ASN A 306 2.51 22.74 -6.63
CA ASN A 306 2.89 22.87 -8.05
C ASN A 306 3.49 21.59 -8.67
N ALA A 307 3.19 20.43 -8.09
CA ALA A 307 3.65 19.11 -8.55
C ALA A 307 2.61 18.42 -9.46
N GLY A 308 1.45 19.04 -9.66
CA GLY A 308 0.33 18.52 -10.45
C GLY A 308 -0.92 19.31 -10.17
N ALA A 309 -2.04 18.84 -10.71
CA ALA A 309 -3.35 19.46 -10.55
C ALA A 309 -4.43 18.41 -10.22
N LEU A 310 -5.28 18.75 -9.27
CA LEU A 310 -6.42 17.93 -8.86
C LEU A 310 -7.71 18.68 -9.14
N ASP A 311 -8.61 18.09 -9.93
CA ASP A 311 -9.92 18.67 -10.23
C ASP A 311 -10.97 17.57 -10.41
N TYR A 312 -12.24 17.87 -10.12
CA TYR A 312 -13.38 16.99 -10.42
C TYR A 312 -13.67 16.87 -11.92
N ASP A 313 -13.23 17.84 -12.73
CA ASP A 313 -13.09 17.74 -14.17
C ASP A 313 -11.65 17.32 -14.51
N LEU A 314 -11.48 16.07 -14.93
CA LEU A 314 -10.17 15.52 -15.24
C LEU A 314 -9.48 16.24 -16.42
N ARG A 315 -10.27 16.83 -17.34
CA ARG A 315 -9.72 17.65 -18.44
C ARG A 315 -9.06 18.92 -17.89
N ILE A 316 -9.73 19.62 -16.96
CA ILE A 316 -9.17 20.79 -16.29
C ILE A 316 -7.88 20.41 -15.57
N ALA A 317 -7.87 19.30 -14.82
CA ALA A 317 -6.67 18.79 -14.16
C ALA A 317 -5.53 18.53 -15.17
N CYS A 318 -5.80 17.88 -16.31
CA CYS A 318 -4.81 17.59 -17.33
C CYS A 318 -4.18 18.87 -17.93
N ILE A 319 -4.99 19.86 -18.27
CA ILE A 319 -4.50 21.11 -18.85
C ILE A 319 -3.72 21.94 -17.81
N ALA A 320 -4.20 21.99 -16.56
CA ALA A 320 -3.48 22.67 -15.50
C ALA A 320 -2.15 21.98 -15.14
N ALA A 321 -2.07 20.66 -15.19
CA ALA A 321 -0.86 19.91 -14.93
C ALA A 321 0.26 20.18 -15.98
N LEU A 322 -0.06 20.58 -17.20
CA LEU A 322 0.92 21.02 -18.20
C LEU A 322 1.72 22.27 -17.76
N GLN A 323 1.13 23.09 -16.87
CA GLN A 323 1.77 24.29 -16.33
C GLN A 323 2.48 24.04 -14.99
N ALA A 324 2.35 22.85 -14.43
CA ALA A 324 3.00 22.49 -13.18
C ALA A 324 4.51 22.25 -13.36
N SER A 325 5.25 22.32 -12.27
CA SER A 325 6.71 22.25 -12.30
C SER A 325 7.25 20.82 -12.20
N PRO A 326 8.01 20.32 -13.19
CA PRO A 326 8.71 19.04 -13.09
C PRO A 326 9.66 18.96 -11.87
N GLN A 327 10.29 20.07 -11.52
CA GLN A 327 11.16 20.15 -10.35
C GLN A 327 10.38 20.07 -9.04
N ALA A 328 9.16 20.64 -8.98
CA ALA A 328 8.29 20.52 -7.83
C ALA A 328 7.78 19.07 -7.69
N ALA A 329 7.42 18.42 -8.79
CA ALA A 329 7.05 17.00 -8.82
C ALA A 329 8.18 16.14 -8.24
N ARG A 330 9.41 16.32 -8.73
CA ARG A 330 10.60 15.60 -8.26
C ARG A 330 10.85 15.81 -6.77
N ARG A 331 10.89 17.06 -6.30
CA ARG A 331 11.10 17.37 -4.87
C ARG A 331 10.02 16.75 -3.98
N LEU A 332 8.79 16.72 -4.44
CA LEU A 332 7.70 16.08 -3.68
C LEU A 332 7.94 14.58 -3.55
N ALA A 333 8.32 13.88 -4.63
CA ALA A 333 8.62 12.45 -4.57
C ALA A 333 9.79 12.14 -3.62
N GLU A 334 10.81 12.99 -3.56
CA GLU A 334 11.98 12.81 -2.68
C GLU A 334 11.63 12.82 -1.17
N THR A 335 10.44 13.29 -0.80
CA THR A 335 9.94 13.19 0.59
C THR A 335 9.44 11.78 0.95
N TYR A 336 9.30 10.89 -0.03
CA TYR A 336 8.79 9.51 0.14
C TYR A 336 9.94 8.50 0.09
N SER A 337 10.56 8.23 1.22
CA SER A 337 11.66 7.26 1.35
C SER A 337 11.14 5.89 1.75
N TRP A 338 11.66 4.82 1.12
CA TRP A 338 11.37 3.44 1.55
C TRP A 338 11.97 3.12 2.92
N GLU A 339 13.11 3.71 3.27
CA GLU A 339 13.71 3.58 4.59
C GLU A 339 12.75 4.12 5.67
N ALA A 340 12.26 5.36 5.51
CA ALA A 340 11.32 5.95 6.46
C ALA A 340 9.98 5.19 6.53
N ALA A 341 9.46 4.76 5.37
CA ALA A 341 8.23 3.97 5.31
C ALA A 341 8.39 2.61 5.99
N THR A 342 9.56 1.97 5.86
CA THR A 342 9.83 0.68 6.48
C THR A 342 10.05 0.81 7.99
N GLN A 343 10.72 1.87 8.45
CA GLN A 343 10.83 2.18 9.86
C GLN A 343 9.43 2.38 10.47
N GLN A 344 8.58 3.18 9.84
CA GLN A 344 7.18 3.37 10.27
C GLN A 344 6.41 2.05 10.33
N PHE A 345 6.60 1.18 9.34
CA PHE A 345 5.99 -0.17 9.34
C PHE A 345 6.44 -0.97 10.56
N PHE A 346 7.74 -1.01 10.84
CA PHE A 346 8.29 -1.79 11.93
C PHE A 346 7.85 -1.26 13.29
N ASP A 347 7.84 0.05 13.47
CA ASP A 347 7.34 0.70 14.70
C ASP A 347 5.87 0.35 14.95
N ASN A 348 5.03 0.37 13.91
CA ASN A 348 3.63 -0.05 14.00
C ASN A 348 3.48 -1.53 14.37
N VAL A 349 4.36 -2.41 13.87
CA VAL A 349 4.37 -3.84 14.22
C VAL A 349 4.73 -4.04 15.68
N VAL A 350 5.73 -3.32 16.18
CA VAL A 350 6.16 -3.35 17.58
C VAL A 350 5.04 -2.84 18.50
N GLU A 351 4.46 -1.69 18.16
CA GLU A 351 3.39 -1.10 18.95
C GLU A 351 2.14 -1.99 18.99
N ALA A 352 1.79 -2.67 17.91
CA ALA A 352 0.68 -3.62 17.86
C ALA A 352 0.81 -4.73 18.91
N ARG A 353 2.02 -5.23 19.16
CA ARG A 353 2.32 -6.22 20.23
C ARG A 353 2.11 -5.61 21.61
N GLU A 354 2.60 -4.40 21.83
CA GLU A 354 2.51 -3.72 23.12
C GLU A 354 1.08 -3.33 23.49
N GLN A 355 0.31 -2.78 22.56
CA GLN A 355 -1.09 -2.41 22.77
C GLN A 355 -1.93 -3.63 23.19
N ARG A 356 -1.69 -4.78 22.56
CA ARG A 356 -2.37 -6.03 22.95
C ARG A 356 -1.98 -6.48 24.35
N ARG A 357 -0.71 -6.34 24.73
CA ARG A 357 -0.23 -6.63 26.08
C ARG A 357 -0.90 -5.73 27.11
N ARG A 358 -0.98 -4.42 26.84
CA ARG A 358 -1.65 -3.44 27.71
C ARG A 358 -3.15 -3.72 27.87
N ARG A 359 -3.85 -4.06 26.78
CA ARG A 359 -5.29 -4.47 26.82
C ARG A 359 -5.47 -5.75 27.65
N GLY A 360 -4.63 -6.74 27.49
CA GLY A 360 -4.69 -7.99 28.27
C GLY A 360 -4.46 -7.77 29.76
N LEU A 361 -3.51 -6.91 30.15
CA LEU A 361 -3.27 -6.52 31.54
C LEU A 361 -4.48 -5.76 32.13
N ARG A 362 -5.05 -4.80 31.39
CA ARG A 362 -6.25 -4.05 31.85
C ARG A 362 -7.44 -4.98 32.10
N GLN A 363 -7.69 -5.94 31.20
CA GLN A 363 -8.74 -6.95 31.41
C GLN A 363 -8.47 -7.84 32.62
N ARG A 364 -7.21 -8.21 32.86
CA ARG A 364 -6.82 -9.06 33.98
C ARG A 364 -6.92 -8.34 35.35
N PHE A 365 -6.70 -7.03 35.37
CA PHE A 365 -6.71 -6.21 36.59
C PHE A 365 -7.98 -5.35 36.74
N GLY A 366 -9.00 -5.50 35.89
CA GLY A 366 -10.30 -4.83 36.01
C GLY A 366 -10.24 -3.31 35.83
N ILE A 367 -9.17 -2.76 35.23
CA ILE A 367 -8.99 -1.32 35.02
C ILE A 367 -9.90 -0.84 33.88
N ARG A 368 -10.96 -0.09 34.20
CA ARG A 368 -11.83 0.56 33.21
C ARG A 368 -11.05 1.63 32.41
N PRO A 369 -11.37 1.85 31.13
CA PRO A 369 -10.78 2.99 30.40
C PRO A 369 -11.20 4.29 31.11
N HIS A 370 -10.22 5.11 31.49
CA HIS A 370 -10.48 6.53 31.79
C HIS A 370 -10.98 7.16 30.49
N GLU A 371 -12.10 7.89 30.56
CA GLU A 371 -12.55 8.74 29.47
C GLU A 371 -11.41 9.67 29.11
N ALA A 372 -11.01 9.70 27.84
CA ALA A 372 -9.97 10.57 27.36
C ALA A 372 -10.42 12.02 27.55
N GLU A 373 -9.74 12.73 28.42
CA GLU A 373 -9.89 14.17 28.58
C GLU A 373 -9.74 14.83 27.22
N SER A 374 -10.78 15.53 26.82
CA SER A 374 -10.79 16.43 25.68
C SER A 374 -9.75 17.54 25.92
N TYR A 375 -8.58 17.43 25.32
CA TYR A 375 -7.68 18.57 25.21
C TYR A 375 -8.29 19.60 24.27
N SER A 376 -8.98 20.57 24.86
CA SER A 376 -9.32 21.83 24.22
C SER A 376 -8.03 22.59 23.95
N THR A 377 -7.74 22.80 22.68
CA THR A 377 -6.71 23.75 22.23
C THR A 377 -7.09 25.15 22.70
N PRO A 378 -6.22 25.93 23.39
CA PRO A 378 -6.50 27.31 23.63
C PRO A 378 -6.49 28.10 22.33
N ALA A 379 -7.53 28.88 22.10
CA ALA A 379 -7.55 29.89 21.05
C ALA A 379 -6.42 30.90 21.31
N ALA A 380 -5.57 31.11 20.33
CA ALA A 380 -4.64 32.22 20.31
C ALA A 380 -5.41 33.49 19.90
N GLU A 381 -5.33 34.50 20.77
CA GLU A 381 -5.66 35.89 20.47
C GLU A 381 -4.65 36.51 19.49
#